data_589fec91dec61302caaf2941300ff28c
#
_entry.id   589fec91dec61302caaf2941300ff28c
#
_cell.length_a   1.000
_cell.length_b   1.000
_cell.length_c   1.000
_cell.angle_alpha   90.00
_cell.angle_beta   90.00
_cell.angle_gamma   90.00
#
_symmetry.space_group_name_H-M   'P 1'
#
loop_
_entity.id
_entity.type
_entity.pdbx_description
1 polymer ?
#
loop_
_entity_poly.entity_id
_entity_poly.type
_entity_poly.pdbx_seq_one_letter_code
_entity_poly.pdbx_strand_id
1 'polypeptide(L)'
;MSHVRVVQLAKIQDGLITRAQALAAGLTSSAIEHASRPGGPWQRVIRGVYATFTGPLTPLHRLRAACLRVGDGALVTGAWACWMSGLRYGPPVGDVVDVLVAREVDRSGTGFVRVHQTSPLPAAQFWVDRDETAGRVPAPTEIALDRLAPAARPGTIPKVPAARAVVDAIVLTEPRPPDWSPEHRQAALRNVRALMCEAVQRRKARLTELRTEALAARRRGSALVRVALADIEAGCRSAPECELRDLVQMSRILPEPLWNRPLPGIPGIVPDACWEERRLIVEVDSRSFHGFGDAPERTENRRARLAARGWVVLPVSPATLRTNPAEVLAQIEHAYIVGREFSSL
;
A
#
# COMPACT_ATOMS: atom_id res chain seq x y z
N MET A 1 23.82 -31.97 22.34
CA MET A 1 22.54 -32.06 21.58
C MET A 1 21.76 -30.74 21.62
N SER A 2 21.57 -30.07 22.75
CA SER A 2 20.78 -28.83 22.86
C SER A 2 21.28 -27.68 21.98
N HIS A 3 22.59 -27.45 21.90
CA HIS A 3 23.16 -26.35 21.12
C HIS A 3 22.98 -26.51 19.62
N VAL A 4 23.07 -27.72 19.08
CA VAL A 4 22.85 -28.04 17.65
C VAL A 4 21.41 -27.72 17.25
N ARG A 5 20.45 -28.11 18.08
CA ARG A 5 19.01 -27.88 17.83
C ARG A 5 18.66 -26.39 17.83
N VAL A 6 19.27 -25.59 18.72
CA VAL A 6 19.11 -24.14 18.76
C VAL A 6 19.66 -23.50 17.50
N VAL A 7 20.86 -23.88 17.06
CA VAL A 7 21.49 -23.35 15.84
C VAL A 7 20.66 -23.70 14.60
N GLN A 8 20.16 -24.92 14.50
CA GLN A 8 19.30 -25.36 13.40
C GLN A 8 18.00 -24.54 13.34
N LEU A 9 17.33 -24.39 14.50
CA LEU A 9 16.07 -23.64 14.58
C LEU A 9 16.28 -22.14 14.26
N ALA A 10 17.33 -21.54 14.82
CA ALA A 10 17.67 -20.16 14.51
C ALA A 10 17.98 -19.97 13.01
N LYS A 11 18.74 -20.86 12.41
CA LYS A 11 19.07 -20.81 10.97
C LYS A 11 17.84 -20.82 10.07
N ILE A 12 16.82 -21.59 10.42
CA ILE A 12 15.53 -21.60 9.69
C ILE A 12 14.78 -20.27 9.84
N GLN A 13 14.97 -19.58 10.95
CA GLN A 13 14.32 -18.34 11.31
C GLN A 13 15.21 -17.09 11.07
N ASP A 14 16.04 -17.11 10.05
CA ASP A 14 16.95 -16.01 9.67
C ASP A 14 17.89 -15.61 10.83
N GLY A 15 18.39 -16.60 11.56
CA GLY A 15 19.27 -16.37 12.73
C GLY A 15 18.55 -15.96 14.01
N LEU A 16 17.21 -15.93 14.03
CA LEU A 16 16.42 -15.52 15.19
C LEU A 16 15.87 -16.71 15.97
N ILE A 17 15.72 -16.54 17.28
CA ILE A 17 15.10 -17.52 18.16
C ILE A 17 14.34 -16.85 19.29
N THR A 18 13.19 -17.41 19.67
CA THR A 18 12.50 -16.94 20.88
C THR A 18 13.09 -17.57 22.14
N ARG A 19 12.93 -16.90 23.29
CA ARG A 19 13.31 -17.46 24.60
C ARG A 19 12.64 -18.82 24.85
N ALA A 20 11.36 -18.93 24.52
CA ALA A 20 10.61 -20.17 24.69
C ALA A 20 11.19 -21.31 23.83
N GLN A 21 11.51 -21.05 22.56
CA GLN A 21 12.14 -22.02 21.67
C GLN A 21 13.53 -22.44 22.17
N ALA A 22 14.34 -21.51 22.67
CA ALA A 22 15.66 -21.80 23.21
C ALA A 22 15.59 -22.70 24.45
N LEU A 23 14.64 -22.41 25.37
CA LEU A 23 14.38 -23.25 26.54
C LEU A 23 13.86 -24.65 26.13
N ALA A 24 12.91 -24.72 25.21
CA ALA A 24 12.39 -25.99 24.70
C ALA A 24 13.45 -26.84 23.97
N ALA A 25 14.45 -26.18 23.38
CA ALA A 25 15.61 -26.84 22.78
C ALA A 25 16.66 -27.33 23.83
N GLY A 26 16.43 -27.04 25.12
CA GLY A 26 17.25 -27.49 26.23
C GLY A 26 18.31 -26.52 26.73
N LEU A 27 18.27 -25.22 26.34
CA LEU A 27 19.11 -24.22 27.00
C LEU A 27 18.50 -23.81 28.34
N THR A 28 19.38 -23.45 29.28
CA THR A 28 18.97 -22.86 30.55
C THR A 28 18.76 -21.34 30.40
N SER A 29 18.01 -20.74 31.32
CA SER A 29 17.85 -19.28 31.38
C SER A 29 19.21 -18.59 31.51
N SER A 30 20.08 -19.10 32.37
CA SER A 30 21.43 -18.57 32.57
C SER A 30 22.29 -18.65 31.29
N ALA A 31 22.18 -19.75 30.51
CA ALA A 31 22.90 -19.86 29.24
C ALA A 31 22.43 -18.81 28.22
N ILE A 32 21.11 -18.55 28.15
CA ILE A 32 20.54 -17.51 27.27
C ILE A 32 21.02 -16.12 27.71
N GLU A 33 20.99 -15.82 29.00
CA GLU A 33 21.45 -14.54 29.57
C GLU A 33 22.94 -14.34 29.31
N HIS A 34 23.75 -15.38 29.53
CA HIS A 34 25.18 -15.35 29.25
C HIS A 34 25.47 -15.11 27.76
N ALA A 35 24.76 -15.79 26.85
CA ALA A 35 24.94 -15.60 25.41
C ALA A 35 24.54 -14.19 24.94
N SER A 36 23.52 -13.59 25.55
CA SER A 36 22.95 -12.28 25.13
C SER A 36 23.46 -11.08 25.94
N ARG A 37 24.49 -11.26 26.80
CA ARG A 37 25.17 -10.16 27.51
C ARG A 37 25.94 -9.27 26.54
N PRO A 38 26.24 -8.01 26.91
CA PRO A 38 27.15 -7.17 26.14
C PRO A 38 28.47 -7.89 25.81
N GLY A 39 28.84 -7.92 24.53
CA GLY A 39 30.00 -8.70 24.03
C GLY A 39 29.79 -10.20 23.88
N GLY A 40 28.62 -10.72 24.18
CA GLY A 40 28.27 -12.12 23.93
C GLY A 40 27.94 -12.41 22.45
N PRO A 41 27.85 -13.70 22.07
CA PRO A 41 27.60 -14.09 20.68
C PRO A 41 26.16 -13.83 20.19
N TRP A 42 25.24 -13.48 21.08
CA TRP A 42 23.86 -13.18 20.77
C TRP A 42 23.53 -11.71 21.06
N GLN A 43 22.52 -11.18 20.38
CA GLN A 43 21.94 -9.89 20.69
C GLN A 43 20.44 -10.00 20.94
N ARG A 44 19.94 -9.24 21.91
CA ARG A 44 18.51 -9.12 22.15
C ARG A 44 17.90 -8.19 21.11
N VAL A 45 17.03 -8.72 20.25
CA VAL A 45 16.32 -7.94 19.21
C VAL A 45 15.16 -7.16 19.83
N ILE A 46 14.29 -7.88 20.54
CA ILE A 46 13.19 -7.35 21.37
C ILE A 46 13.01 -8.27 22.57
N ARG A 47 12.16 -7.89 23.51
CA ARG A 47 11.89 -8.73 24.68
C ARG A 47 11.43 -10.13 24.26
N GLY A 48 12.22 -11.14 24.62
CA GLY A 48 11.93 -12.55 24.36
C GLY A 48 12.30 -13.07 22.97
N VAL A 49 12.95 -12.24 22.12
CA VAL A 49 13.49 -12.66 20.82
C VAL A 49 14.96 -12.23 20.74
N TYR A 50 15.80 -13.16 20.32
CA TYR A 50 17.24 -12.99 20.22
C TYR A 50 17.70 -13.33 18.79
N ALA A 51 18.73 -12.63 18.32
CA ALA A 51 19.52 -13.04 17.18
C ALA A 51 20.73 -13.84 17.68
N THR A 52 21.01 -14.95 17.03
CA THR A 52 22.16 -15.83 17.38
C THR A 52 23.45 -15.37 16.70
N PHE A 53 23.49 -14.14 16.30
CA PHE A 53 24.62 -13.42 15.69
C PHE A 53 24.72 -12.00 16.26
N THR A 54 25.84 -11.36 16.01
CA THR A 54 26.09 -9.95 16.31
C THR A 54 26.19 -9.17 14.99
N GLY A 55 25.60 -7.98 14.94
CA GLY A 55 25.63 -7.13 13.74
C GLY A 55 24.32 -6.42 13.48
N PRO A 56 24.22 -5.64 12.39
CA PRO A 56 23.02 -4.87 12.09
C PRO A 56 21.86 -5.79 11.71
N LEU A 57 20.68 -5.45 12.22
CA LEU A 57 19.45 -6.13 11.88
C LEU A 57 18.90 -5.61 10.54
N THR A 58 18.63 -6.52 9.61
CA THR A 58 17.96 -6.18 8.35
C THR A 58 16.45 -5.95 8.57
N PRO A 59 15.74 -5.35 7.60
CA PRO A 59 14.28 -5.28 7.61
C PRO A 59 13.62 -6.66 7.81
N LEU A 60 14.13 -7.70 7.16
CA LEU A 60 13.62 -9.07 7.31
C LEU A 60 13.74 -9.55 8.76
N HIS A 61 14.88 -9.33 9.42
CA HIS A 61 15.07 -9.69 10.83
C HIS A 61 14.03 -9.00 11.73
N ARG A 62 13.70 -7.72 11.47
CA ARG A 62 12.68 -6.99 12.25
C ARG A 62 11.29 -7.58 12.03
N LEU A 63 10.90 -7.85 10.79
CA LEU A 63 9.61 -8.45 10.46
C LEU A 63 9.46 -9.85 11.08
N ARG A 64 10.51 -10.68 10.95
CA ARG A 64 10.56 -12.00 11.56
C ARG A 64 10.46 -11.93 13.09
N ALA A 65 11.25 -11.05 13.71
CA ALA A 65 11.22 -10.87 15.16
C ALA A 65 9.84 -10.42 15.66
N ALA A 66 9.15 -9.55 14.93
CA ALA A 66 7.81 -9.12 15.26
C ALA A 66 6.81 -10.30 15.23
N CYS A 67 6.84 -11.10 14.17
CA CYS A 67 5.98 -12.28 14.05
C CYS A 67 6.29 -13.34 15.12
N LEU A 68 7.57 -13.63 15.36
CA LEU A 68 8.00 -14.58 16.40
C LEU A 68 7.63 -14.11 17.81
N ARG A 69 7.68 -12.80 18.08
CA ARG A 69 7.30 -12.22 19.37
C ARG A 69 5.82 -12.38 19.67
N VAL A 70 5.00 -12.14 18.66
CA VAL A 70 3.55 -12.22 18.78
C VAL A 70 3.07 -13.67 18.77
N GLY A 71 3.69 -14.50 17.93
CA GLY A 71 3.39 -15.94 17.84
C GLY A 71 2.42 -16.28 16.72
N ASP A 72 1.72 -17.40 16.90
CA ASP A 72 0.84 -17.94 15.87
C ASP A 72 -0.32 -16.99 15.56
N GLY A 73 -0.67 -16.91 14.27
CA GLY A 73 -1.71 -16.03 13.77
C GLY A 73 -1.27 -14.56 13.61
N ALA A 74 -0.01 -14.23 13.90
CA ALA A 74 0.54 -12.89 13.67
C ALA A 74 0.65 -12.58 12.18
N LEU A 75 0.05 -11.49 11.73
CA LEU A 75 0.12 -11.02 10.34
C LEU A 75 0.69 -9.61 10.31
N VAL A 76 1.77 -9.38 9.56
CA VAL A 76 2.27 -8.02 9.33
C VAL A 76 1.21 -7.22 8.57
N THR A 77 0.96 -5.98 9.01
CA THR A 77 -0.03 -5.08 8.40
C THR A 77 0.54 -3.67 8.17
N GLY A 78 -0.29 -2.73 7.73
CA GLY A 78 0.06 -1.33 7.56
C GLY A 78 1.16 -1.08 6.52
N ALA A 79 2.05 -0.13 6.80
CA ALA A 79 3.10 0.31 5.89
C ALA A 79 4.00 -0.83 5.39
N TRP A 80 4.43 -1.71 6.30
CA TRP A 80 5.26 -2.86 5.93
C TRP A 80 4.54 -3.85 5.02
N ALA A 81 3.25 -4.11 5.26
CA ALA A 81 2.47 -5.00 4.38
C ALA A 81 2.21 -4.37 3.00
N CYS A 82 2.06 -3.05 2.90
CA CYS A 82 2.02 -2.32 1.64
C CYS A 82 3.34 -2.48 0.86
N TRP A 83 4.47 -2.26 1.53
CA TRP A 83 5.79 -2.44 0.94
C TRP A 83 6.01 -3.88 0.45
N MET A 84 5.71 -4.89 1.27
CA MET A 84 5.77 -6.31 0.89
C MET A 84 4.82 -6.66 -0.28
N SER A 85 3.76 -5.90 -0.48
CA SER A 85 2.85 -6.03 -1.63
C SER A 85 3.38 -5.34 -2.88
N GLY A 86 4.51 -4.63 -2.79
CA GLY A 86 5.14 -3.86 -3.85
C GLY A 86 4.40 -2.57 -4.20
N LEU A 87 3.66 -1.98 -3.25
CA LEU A 87 3.02 -0.68 -3.39
C LEU A 87 4.03 0.44 -3.14
N ARG A 88 4.07 1.44 -4.03
CA ARG A 88 5.03 2.54 -4.02
C ARG A 88 4.52 3.75 -3.26
N TYR A 89 3.19 3.97 -3.28
CA TYR A 89 2.53 5.11 -2.63
C TYR A 89 2.10 4.81 -1.19
N GLY A 90 2.50 3.65 -0.64
CA GLY A 90 2.31 3.36 0.79
C GLY A 90 3.10 4.34 1.67
N PRO A 91 2.70 4.51 2.93
CA PRO A 91 3.52 5.26 3.88
C PRO A 91 4.94 4.70 3.93
N PRO A 92 5.95 5.56 4.17
CA PRO A 92 7.32 5.08 4.30
C PRO A 92 7.42 4.05 5.42
N VAL A 93 8.13 2.95 5.17
CA VAL A 93 8.42 1.97 6.21
C VAL A 93 9.39 2.57 7.22
N GLY A 94 9.00 2.52 8.47
CA GLY A 94 9.80 3.02 9.59
C GLY A 94 10.31 1.88 10.46
N ASP A 95 10.79 2.25 11.65
CA ASP A 95 11.28 1.28 12.64
C ASP A 95 10.16 0.42 13.23
N VAL A 96 8.93 0.92 13.23
CA VAL A 96 7.77 0.23 13.84
C VAL A 96 7.18 -0.79 12.88
N VAL A 97 6.93 -1.99 13.39
CA VAL A 97 6.22 -3.07 12.69
C VAL A 97 4.85 -3.24 13.31
N ASP A 98 3.81 -2.95 12.53
CA ASP A 98 2.43 -3.19 12.92
C ASP A 98 2.05 -4.65 12.60
N VAL A 99 1.52 -5.34 13.60
CA VAL A 99 1.10 -6.75 13.52
C VAL A 99 -0.35 -6.86 13.90
N LEU A 100 -1.12 -7.55 13.07
CA LEU A 100 -2.52 -7.85 13.29
C LEU A 100 -2.69 -9.25 13.84
N VAL A 101 -3.55 -9.41 14.84
CA VAL A 101 -3.91 -10.70 15.44
C VAL A 101 -5.43 -10.81 15.61
N ALA A 102 -5.89 -12.02 15.81
CA ALA A 102 -7.27 -12.26 16.21
C ALA A 102 -7.59 -11.60 17.57
N ARG A 103 -8.82 -11.18 17.75
CA ARG A 103 -9.25 -10.43 18.95
C ARG A 103 -9.03 -11.19 20.26
N GLU A 104 -9.04 -12.50 20.21
CA GLU A 104 -8.87 -13.41 21.34
C GLU A 104 -7.41 -13.54 21.79
N VAL A 105 -6.48 -13.06 20.96
CA VAL A 105 -5.04 -13.13 21.25
C VAL A 105 -4.67 -11.98 22.17
N ASP A 106 -4.39 -12.29 23.43
CA ASP A 106 -3.89 -11.32 24.39
C ASP A 106 -2.35 -11.21 24.28
N ARG A 107 -1.90 -10.32 23.41
CA ARG A 107 -0.49 -9.98 23.22
C ARG A 107 -0.30 -8.48 23.13
N SER A 108 0.62 -7.97 23.91
CA SER A 108 1.02 -6.56 23.87
C SER A 108 2.24 -6.36 23.00
N GLY A 109 2.30 -5.19 22.36
CA GLY A 109 3.48 -4.73 21.64
C GLY A 109 4.66 -4.52 22.57
N THR A 110 5.86 -4.58 22.04
CA THR A 110 7.11 -4.30 22.78
C THR A 110 8.20 -3.82 21.80
N GLY A 111 9.03 -2.89 22.24
CA GLY A 111 10.07 -2.30 21.40
C GLY A 111 9.45 -1.67 20.15
N PHE A 112 9.87 -2.13 18.99
CA PHE A 112 9.38 -1.63 17.69
C PHE A 112 8.10 -2.35 17.19
N VAL A 113 7.49 -3.25 17.96
CA VAL A 113 6.29 -4.00 17.55
C VAL A 113 5.05 -3.37 18.16
N ARG A 114 4.07 -3.02 17.31
CA ARG A 114 2.71 -2.65 17.71
C ARG A 114 1.76 -3.78 17.34
N VAL A 115 0.90 -4.17 18.29
CA VAL A 115 -0.08 -5.23 18.08
C VAL A 115 -1.47 -4.62 17.99
N HIS A 116 -2.20 -5.00 16.95
CA HIS A 116 -3.57 -4.61 16.69
C HIS A 116 -4.45 -5.85 16.67
N GLN A 117 -5.61 -5.76 17.27
CA GLN A 117 -6.60 -6.85 17.31
C GLN A 117 -7.71 -6.61 16.28
N THR A 118 -8.19 -7.68 15.65
CA THR A 118 -9.31 -7.64 14.71
C THR A 118 -10.20 -8.88 14.83
N SER A 119 -11.42 -8.76 14.36
CA SER A 119 -12.33 -9.89 14.20
C SER A 119 -13.22 -9.63 12.97
N PRO A 120 -13.23 -10.54 11.98
CA PRO A 120 -12.39 -11.74 11.88
C PRO A 120 -10.94 -11.39 11.48
N LEU A 121 -10.00 -12.29 11.77
CA LEU A 121 -8.63 -12.20 11.25
C LEU A 121 -8.65 -12.57 9.77
N PRO A 122 -8.09 -11.74 8.86
CA PRO A 122 -8.04 -12.06 7.45
C PRO A 122 -7.15 -13.28 7.17
N ALA A 123 -7.38 -13.96 6.05
CA ALA A 123 -6.52 -15.05 5.61
C ALA A 123 -5.08 -14.55 5.38
N ALA A 124 -4.12 -15.31 5.87
CA ALA A 124 -2.71 -14.97 5.73
C ALA A 124 -2.26 -15.05 4.26
N GLN A 125 -1.52 -14.06 3.82
CA GLN A 125 -0.68 -14.14 2.64
C GLN A 125 0.78 -14.23 3.08
N PHE A 126 1.62 -14.86 2.26
CA PHE A 126 3.03 -15.02 2.57
C PHE A 126 3.86 -14.19 1.59
N TRP A 127 4.66 -13.29 2.15
CA TRP A 127 5.68 -12.59 1.40
C TRP A 127 6.96 -13.41 1.39
N VAL A 128 7.60 -13.52 0.24
CA VAL A 128 8.86 -14.24 0.05
C VAL A 128 9.92 -13.22 -0.31
N ASP A 129 11.03 -13.21 0.43
CA ASP A 129 12.19 -12.43 0.06
C ASP A 129 12.88 -13.06 -1.15
N ARG A 130 12.86 -12.37 -2.28
CA ARG A 130 13.44 -12.89 -3.53
C ARG A 130 14.95 -12.72 -3.58
N ASP A 131 15.50 -11.79 -2.83
CA ASP A 131 16.94 -11.54 -2.80
C ASP A 131 17.69 -12.60 -1.97
N GLU A 132 17.04 -13.17 -0.95
CA GLU A 132 17.61 -14.26 -0.15
C GLU A 132 17.44 -15.65 -0.76
N THR A 133 16.56 -15.84 -1.74
CA THR A 133 16.41 -17.14 -2.42
C THR A 133 17.63 -17.55 -3.24
N ALA A 134 18.57 -16.64 -3.48
CA ALA A 134 19.87 -16.96 -4.06
C ALA A 134 20.83 -17.70 -3.08
N GLY A 135 20.58 -17.64 -1.78
CA GLY A 135 21.26 -18.40 -0.75
C GLY A 135 20.45 -19.63 -0.35
N ARG A 136 20.77 -20.81 -0.86
CA ARG A 136 20.14 -22.08 -0.51
C ARG A 136 19.91 -22.17 0.99
N VAL A 137 18.64 -22.15 1.42
CA VAL A 137 18.28 -22.70 2.71
C VAL A 137 18.55 -24.22 2.61
N PRO A 138 19.53 -24.77 3.34
CA PRO A 138 19.72 -26.22 3.36
C PRO A 138 18.42 -26.85 3.82
N ALA A 139 17.94 -27.87 3.12
CA ALA A 139 16.78 -28.62 3.56
C ALA A 139 17.00 -29.05 5.01
N PRO A 140 16.12 -28.70 5.95
CA PRO A 140 16.26 -29.11 7.33
C PRO A 140 16.01 -30.61 7.39
N THR A 141 17.03 -31.33 7.70
CA THR A 141 17.03 -32.81 7.75
C THR A 141 16.22 -33.39 8.91
N GLU A 142 15.85 -32.58 9.90
CA GLU A 142 15.22 -33.10 11.13
C GLU A 142 14.04 -32.26 11.67
N ILE A 143 13.74 -31.10 11.10
CA ILE A 143 12.59 -30.28 11.53
C ILE A 143 11.52 -30.33 10.44
N ALA A 144 10.38 -30.94 10.78
CA ALA A 144 9.21 -30.96 9.90
C ALA A 144 8.71 -29.52 9.69
N LEU A 145 8.96 -28.93 8.50
CA LEU A 145 8.59 -27.55 8.15
C LEU A 145 7.08 -27.30 8.20
N ASP A 146 6.30 -28.32 7.96
CA ASP A 146 4.83 -28.31 8.04
C ASP A 146 4.31 -28.09 9.48
N ARG A 147 5.11 -28.46 10.47
CA ARG A 147 4.82 -28.28 11.90
C ARG A 147 5.31 -26.95 12.46
N LEU A 148 6.06 -26.18 11.67
CA LEU A 148 6.47 -24.84 12.11
C LEU A 148 5.30 -23.87 11.98
N ALA A 149 5.15 -23.04 13.01
CA ALA A 149 4.27 -21.89 12.93
C ALA A 149 4.58 -21.05 11.68
N PRO A 150 3.57 -20.43 11.01
CA PRO A 150 3.79 -19.61 9.82
C PRO A 150 4.88 -18.56 10.00
N ALA A 151 4.98 -17.97 11.19
CA ALA A 151 6.01 -17.00 11.55
C ALA A 151 7.43 -17.56 11.60
N ALA A 152 7.59 -18.88 11.69
CA ALA A 152 8.87 -19.57 11.79
C ALA A 152 9.31 -20.26 10.49
N ARG A 153 8.51 -20.16 9.42
CA ARG A 153 8.84 -20.78 8.14
C ARG A 153 9.95 -20.00 7.42
N PRO A 154 10.98 -20.69 6.89
CA PRO A 154 12.11 -20.04 6.22
C PRO A 154 11.67 -19.16 5.05
N GLY A 155 12.34 -18.03 4.87
CA GLY A 155 12.17 -17.16 3.71
C GLY A 155 10.76 -16.57 3.52
N THR A 156 9.84 -16.75 4.47
CA THR A 156 8.47 -16.26 4.35
C THR A 156 8.04 -15.43 5.56
N ILE A 157 7.36 -14.30 5.31
CA ILE A 157 6.74 -13.48 6.36
C ILE A 157 5.23 -13.47 6.15
N PRO A 158 4.43 -13.87 7.17
CA PRO A 158 2.98 -13.80 7.09
C PRO A 158 2.52 -12.34 7.14
N LYS A 159 1.65 -11.96 6.20
CA LYS A 159 1.08 -10.62 6.12
C LYS A 159 -0.40 -10.66 5.79
N VAL A 160 -1.07 -9.56 6.00
CA VAL A 160 -2.46 -9.37 5.56
C VAL A 160 -2.54 -9.24 4.03
N PRO A 161 -3.72 -9.52 3.41
CA PRO A 161 -3.99 -9.20 2.01
C PRO A 161 -3.77 -7.71 1.70
N ALA A 162 -3.46 -7.39 0.45
CA ALA A 162 -3.11 -6.03 0.05
C ALA A 162 -4.24 -5.02 0.32
N ALA A 163 -5.50 -5.37 0.12
CA ALA A 163 -6.64 -4.51 0.43
C ALA A 163 -6.66 -4.12 1.91
N ARG A 164 -6.47 -5.09 2.80
CA ARG A 164 -6.38 -4.84 4.25
C ARG A 164 -5.14 -4.02 4.59
N ALA A 165 -3.99 -4.33 3.99
CA ALA A 165 -2.75 -3.58 4.20
C ALA A 165 -2.92 -2.08 3.88
N VAL A 166 -3.57 -1.77 2.76
CA VAL A 166 -3.87 -0.40 2.32
C VAL A 166 -4.73 0.33 3.34
N VAL A 167 -5.84 -0.28 3.76
CA VAL A 167 -6.75 0.34 4.73
C VAL A 167 -6.07 0.52 6.08
N ASP A 168 -5.37 -0.50 6.59
CA ASP A 168 -4.65 -0.41 7.86
C ASP A 168 -3.51 0.63 7.78
N ALA A 169 -2.76 0.72 6.68
CA ALA A 169 -1.73 1.73 6.49
C ALA A 169 -2.27 3.16 6.65
N ILE A 170 -3.50 3.41 6.22
CA ILE A 170 -4.14 4.72 6.33
C ILE A 170 -4.71 4.94 7.74
N VAL A 171 -5.35 3.92 8.31
CA VAL A 171 -6.06 4.03 9.59
C VAL A 171 -5.13 4.01 10.79
N LEU A 172 -4.02 3.24 10.70
CA LEU A 172 -3.04 3.09 11.78
C LEU A 172 -1.95 4.16 11.76
N THR A 173 -1.73 4.80 10.60
CA THR A 173 -0.78 5.89 10.50
C THR A 173 -1.34 7.13 11.18
N GLU A 174 -0.85 7.42 12.36
CA GLU A 174 -1.00 8.55 13.25
C GLU A 174 -2.42 8.98 13.70
N PRO A 175 -2.58 9.26 14.99
CA PRO A 175 -3.73 10.02 15.46
C PRO A 175 -3.68 11.39 14.77
N ARG A 176 -4.66 11.65 13.93
CA ARG A 176 -4.81 12.93 13.24
C ARG A 176 -4.93 14.03 14.28
N PRO A 177 -4.06 15.07 14.24
CA PRO A 177 -4.26 16.23 15.07
C PRO A 177 -5.67 16.75 14.84
N PRO A 178 -6.40 17.18 15.88
CA PRO A 178 -7.70 17.81 15.72
C PRO A 178 -7.63 19.06 14.82
N ASP A 179 -6.44 19.63 14.64
CA ASP A 179 -6.18 20.92 13.98
C ASP A 179 -5.48 20.78 12.62
N TRP A 180 -5.81 19.76 11.85
CA TRP A 180 -5.30 19.66 10.48
C TRP A 180 -5.75 20.88 9.65
N SER A 181 -4.76 21.64 9.16
CA SER A 181 -5.08 22.68 8.18
C SER A 181 -5.70 22.04 6.91
N PRO A 182 -6.52 22.80 6.16
CA PRO A 182 -7.08 22.32 4.91
C PRO A 182 -6.02 21.73 3.97
N GLU A 183 -4.83 22.33 3.91
CA GLU A 183 -3.72 21.91 3.07
C GLU A 183 -3.17 20.54 3.50
N HIS A 184 -2.98 20.33 4.80
CA HIS A 184 -2.55 19.03 5.33
C HIS A 184 -3.56 17.94 5.05
N ARG A 185 -4.86 18.26 5.21
CA ARG A 185 -5.93 17.32 4.90
C ARG A 185 -5.95 16.95 3.41
N GLN A 186 -5.76 17.93 2.53
CA GLN A 186 -5.72 17.72 1.09
C GLN A 186 -4.50 16.89 0.68
N ALA A 187 -3.33 17.19 1.25
CA ALA A 187 -2.11 16.40 1.02
C ALA A 187 -2.28 14.94 1.48
N ALA A 188 -2.86 14.72 2.65
CA ALA A 188 -3.15 13.38 3.16
C ALA A 188 -4.15 12.64 2.27
N LEU A 189 -5.23 13.31 1.83
CA LEU A 189 -6.20 12.71 0.91
C LEU A 189 -5.55 12.31 -0.42
N ARG A 190 -4.65 13.15 -0.96
CA ARG A 190 -3.89 12.84 -2.17
C ARG A 190 -3.06 11.56 -2.01
N ASN A 191 -2.35 11.40 -0.89
CA ASN A 191 -1.56 10.20 -0.61
C ASN A 191 -2.46 8.96 -0.50
N VAL A 192 -3.60 9.07 0.17
CA VAL A 192 -4.59 7.98 0.28
C VAL A 192 -5.13 7.58 -1.09
N ARG A 193 -5.51 8.56 -1.92
CA ARG A 193 -5.96 8.35 -3.31
C ARG A 193 -4.88 7.64 -4.14
N ALA A 194 -3.63 8.12 -4.06
CA ALA A 194 -2.52 7.52 -4.79
C ALA A 194 -2.31 6.05 -4.41
N LEU A 195 -2.29 5.74 -3.11
CA LEU A 195 -2.12 4.37 -2.63
C LEU A 195 -3.27 3.45 -3.04
N MET A 196 -4.52 3.90 -2.87
CA MET A 196 -5.70 3.09 -3.20
C MET A 196 -5.84 2.88 -4.71
N CYS A 197 -5.63 3.93 -5.52
CA CYS A 197 -5.59 3.82 -6.98
C CYS A 197 -4.48 2.86 -7.43
N GLU A 198 -3.27 2.98 -6.90
CA GLU A 198 -2.17 2.07 -7.23
C GLU A 198 -2.52 0.62 -6.94
N ALA A 199 -3.13 0.35 -5.78
CA ALA A 199 -3.50 -1.01 -5.40
C ALA A 199 -4.44 -1.67 -6.43
N VAL A 200 -5.40 -0.91 -6.96
CA VAL A 200 -6.32 -1.38 -8.01
C VAL A 200 -5.61 -1.48 -9.37
N GLN A 201 -4.91 -0.42 -9.80
CA GLN A 201 -4.25 -0.36 -11.11
C GLN A 201 -3.19 -1.44 -11.28
N ARG A 202 -2.45 -1.74 -10.24
CA ARG A 202 -1.44 -2.81 -10.24
C ARG A 202 -2.01 -4.19 -9.92
N ARG A 203 -3.34 -4.31 -9.82
CA ARG A 203 -4.04 -5.56 -9.51
C ARG A 203 -3.57 -6.22 -8.21
N LYS A 204 -3.16 -5.41 -7.22
CA LYS A 204 -2.76 -5.89 -5.89
C LYS A 204 -3.97 -6.13 -5.00
N ALA A 205 -5.04 -5.34 -5.21
CA ALA A 205 -6.33 -5.50 -4.58
C ALA A 205 -7.44 -5.28 -5.62
N ARG A 206 -8.56 -5.99 -5.45
CA ARG A 206 -9.78 -5.71 -6.20
C ARG A 206 -10.54 -4.57 -5.54
N LEU A 207 -11.31 -3.82 -6.33
CA LEU A 207 -12.15 -2.75 -5.78
C LEU A 207 -13.16 -3.27 -4.74
N THR A 208 -13.73 -4.46 -4.98
CA THR A 208 -14.64 -5.12 -4.03
C THR A 208 -13.97 -5.46 -2.69
N GLU A 209 -12.71 -5.88 -2.71
CA GLU A 209 -11.93 -6.17 -1.50
C GLU A 209 -11.64 -4.87 -0.73
N LEU A 210 -11.22 -3.80 -1.43
CA LEU A 210 -11.01 -2.49 -0.81
C LEU A 210 -12.30 -1.94 -0.21
N ARG A 211 -13.44 -2.09 -0.88
CA ARG A 211 -14.76 -1.70 -0.36
C ARG A 211 -15.07 -2.45 0.93
N THR A 212 -14.88 -3.76 0.94
CA THR A 212 -15.14 -4.60 2.13
C THR A 212 -14.30 -4.14 3.31
N GLU A 213 -12.99 -3.94 3.12
CA GLU A 213 -12.09 -3.50 4.18
C GLU A 213 -12.39 -2.06 4.64
N ALA A 214 -12.72 -1.16 3.71
CA ALA A 214 -13.07 0.22 4.02
C ALA A 214 -14.36 0.34 4.86
N LEU A 215 -15.34 -0.52 4.58
CA LEU A 215 -16.60 -0.58 5.34
C LEU A 215 -16.41 -1.23 6.72
N ALA A 216 -15.54 -2.23 6.81
CA ALA A 216 -15.18 -2.90 8.08
C ALA A 216 -14.28 -2.02 8.96
N ALA A 217 -13.59 -1.04 8.39
CA ALA A 217 -12.68 -0.17 9.13
C ALA A 217 -13.43 0.68 10.16
N ARG A 218 -12.81 0.90 11.32
CA ARG A 218 -13.36 1.76 12.37
C ARG A 218 -13.69 3.15 11.80
N ARG A 219 -14.84 3.73 12.18
CA ARG A 219 -15.26 5.06 11.71
C ARG A 219 -14.19 6.14 11.96
N ARG A 220 -13.53 6.08 13.12
CA ARG A 220 -12.42 6.99 13.47
C ARG A 220 -11.20 6.63 12.61
N GLY A 221 -10.73 7.55 11.81
CA GLY A 221 -9.54 7.37 10.97
C GLY A 221 -9.81 6.93 9.53
N SER A 222 -11.03 6.48 9.16
CA SER A 222 -11.35 5.98 7.82
C SER A 222 -12.06 6.98 6.90
N ALA A 223 -12.19 8.24 7.30
CA ALA A 223 -12.89 9.24 6.48
C ALA A 223 -12.24 9.42 5.10
N LEU A 224 -10.91 9.53 5.05
CA LEU A 224 -10.17 9.67 3.79
C LEU A 224 -10.24 8.41 2.93
N VAL A 225 -10.27 7.23 3.56
CA VAL A 225 -10.46 5.95 2.84
C VAL A 225 -11.79 5.94 2.10
N ARG A 226 -12.87 6.41 2.74
CA ARG A 226 -14.21 6.45 2.11
C ARG A 226 -14.29 7.46 0.97
N VAL A 227 -13.66 8.62 1.12
CA VAL A 227 -13.58 9.61 0.03
C VAL A 227 -12.84 9.02 -1.16
N ALA A 228 -11.63 8.49 -0.95
CA ALA A 228 -10.85 7.89 -2.03
C ALA A 228 -11.56 6.67 -2.67
N LEU A 229 -12.28 5.87 -1.88
CA LEU A 229 -13.08 4.76 -2.40
C LEU A 229 -14.17 5.26 -3.34
N ALA A 230 -14.92 6.31 -2.95
CA ALA A 230 -15.97 6.90 -3.79
C ALA A 230 -15.41 7.44 -5.12
N ASP A 231 -14.21 8.02 -5.10
CA ASP A 231 -13.55 8.50 -6.33
C ASP A 231 -13.21 7.34 -7.28
N ILE A 232 -12.66 6.24 -6.74
CA ILE A 232 -12.32 5.05 -7.54
C ILE A 232 -13.59 4.38 -8.08
N GLU A 233 -14.66 4.34 -7.30
CA GLU A 233 -15.97 3.82 -7.72
C GLU A 233 -16.61 4.67 -8.81
N ALA A 234 -16.37 5.99 -8.80
CA ALA A 234 -16.76 6.89 -9.88
C ALA A 234 -15.94 6.67 -11.16
N GLY A 235 -14.79 5.98 -11.09
CA GLY A 235 -13.97 5.61 -12.22
C GLY A 235 -12.58 6.26 -12.24
N CYS A 236 -12.22 7.10 -11.25
CA CYS A 236 -10.88 7.69 -11.17
C CYS A 236 -9.80 6.60 -10.96
N ARG A 237 -8.66 6.76 -11.63
CA ARG A 237 -7.56 5.80 -11.62
C ARG A 237 -6.27 6.34 -11.01
N SER A 238 -6.21 7.64 -10.76
CA SER A 238 -5.06 8.31 -10.16
C SER A 238 -5.47 9.42 -9.23
N ALA A 239 -4.58 9.84 -8.33
CA ALA A 239 -4.86 10.94 -7.43
C ALA A 239 -5.12 12.28 -8.17
N PRO A 240 -4.37 12.63 -9.24
CA PRO A 240 -4.69 13.84 -10.02
C PRO A 240 -6.05 13.78 -10.72
N GLU A 241 -6.51 12.62 -11.17
CA GLU A 241 -7.88 12.49 -11.70
C GLU A 241 -8.94 12.72 -10.62
N CYS A 242 -8.69 12.24 -9.39
CA CYS A 242 -9.55 12.54 -8.25
C CYS A 242 -9.55 14.04 -7.93
N GLU A 243 -8.41 14.74 -8.05
CA GLU A 243 -8.31 16.19 -7.88
C GLU A 243 -9.08 16.94 -8.98
N LEU A 244 -9.00 16.47 -10.23
CA LEU A 244 -9.80 17.00 -11.33
C LEU A 244 -11.30 16.78 -11.06
N ARG A 245 -11.70 15.63 -10.54
CA ARG A 245 -13.07 15.34 -10.18
C ARG A 245 -13.60 16.29 -9.10
N ASP A 246 -12.82 16.49 -8.02
CA ASP A 246 -13.17 17.48 -6.99
C ASP A 246 -13.39 18.87 -7.61
N LEU A 247 -12.52 19.27 -8.55
CA LEU A 247 -12.61 20.57 -9.22
C LEU A 247 -13.87 20.68 -10.09
N VAL A 248 -14.18 19.66 -10.88
CA VAL A 248 -15.39 19.63 -11.72
C VAL A 248 -16.65 19.71 -10.87
N GLN A 249 -16.68 19.04 -9.71
CA GLN A 249 -17.83 19.08 -8.80
C GLN A 249 -18.08 20.46 -8.16
N MET A 250 -17.10 21.37 -8.21
CA MET A 250 -17.29 22.76 -7.77
C MET A 250 -18.02 23.62 -8.82
N SER A 251 -18.05 23.16 -10.08
CA SER A 251 -18.73 23.87 -11.16
C SER A 251 -20.26 23.82 -11.00
N ARG A 252 -20.90 24.93 -11.34
CA ARG A 252 -22.36 24.99 -11.49
C ARG A 252 -22.83 24.77 -12.93
N ILE A 253 -21.89 24.63 -13.85
CA ILE A 253 -22.12 24.58 -15.30
C ILE A 253 -21.87 23.16 -15.82
N LEU A 254 -20.81 22.49 -15.32
CA LEU A 254 -20.39 21.19 -15.81
C LEU A 254 -21.22 20.07 -15.17
N PRO A 255 -21.87 19.22 -15.96
CA PRO A 255 -22.38 17.95 -15.44
C PRO A 255 -21.21 16.99 -15.14
N GLU A 256 -21.49 15.92 -14.39
CA GLU A 256 -20.50 14.85 -14.14
C GLU A 256 -20.07 14.23 -15.47
N PRO A 257 -18.77 14.19 -15.80
CA PRO A 257 -18.28 13.57 -17.02
C PRO A 257 -18.23 12.05 -16.89
N LEU A 258 -18.02 11.38 -18.02
CA LEU A 258 -17.65 9.98 -18.02
C LEU A 258 -16.15 9.85 -17.69
N TRP A 259 -15.86 9.22 -16.57
CA TRP A 259 -14.49 8.99 -16.09
C TRP A 259 -13.94 7.68 -16.66
N ASN A 260 -12.78 7.75 -17.33
CA ASN A 260 -12.02 6.58 -17.79
C ASN A 260 -12.85 5.55 -18.56
N ARG A 261 -13.77 6.01 -19.39
CA ARG A 261 -14.59 5.16 -20.27
C ARG A 261 -14.10 5.17 -21.71
N PRO A 262 -14.10 4.01 -22.39
CA PRO A 262 -13.77 3.95 -23.82
C PRO A 262 -14.73 4.83 -24.62
N LEU A 263 -14.19 5.61 -25.57
CA LEU A 263 -15.02 6.43 -26.47
C LEU A 263 -15.75 5.56 -27.48
N PRO A 264 -17.07 5.78 -27.67
CA PRO A 264 -17.82 5.10 -28.73
C PRO A 264 -17.24 5.41 -30.12
N GLY A 265 -17.07 4.40 -30.94
CA GLY A 265 -16.57 4.55 -32.32
C GLY A 265 -15.09 4.89 -32.48
N ILE A 266 -14.32 4.99 -31.39
CA ILE A 266 -12.88 5.26 -31.43
C ILE A 266 -12.11 4.21 -30.59
N PRO A 267 -11.85 3.04 -31.18
CA PRO A 267 -11.18 1.96 -30.45
C PRO A 267 -9.82 2.37 -29.86
N GLY A 268 -9.56 1.91 -28.64
CA GLY A 268 -8.27 2.09 -27.97
C GLY A 268 -8.06 3.47 -27.31
N ILE A 269 -9.08 4.35 -27.32
CA ILE A 269 -9.03 5.64 -26.63
C ILE A 269 -9.94 5.60 -25.40
N VAL A 270 -9.32 5.84 -24.24
CA VAL A 270 -9.97 5.96 -22.93
C VAL A 270 -9.51 7.27 -22.33
N PRO A 271 -10.32 8.34 -22.40
CA PRO A 271 -9.99 9.64 -21.79
C PRO A 271 -10.18 9.62 -20.27
N ASP A 272 -9.46 10.50 -19.54
CA ASP A 272 -9.60 10.61 -18.09
C ASP A 272 -10.99 11.17 -17.73
N ALA A 273 -11.44 12.24 -18.40
CA ALA A 273 -12.79 12.77 -18.30
C ALA A 273 -13.33 13.13 -19.69
N CYS A 274 -14.64 12.88 -19.92
CA CYS A 274 -15.27 13.07 -21.22
C CYS A 274 -16.71 13.56 -21.08
N TRP A 275 -17.07 14.60 -21.83
CA TRP A 275 -18.44 15.04 -22.10
C TRP A 275 -18.75 14.75 -23.57
N GLU A 276 -19.40 13.62 -23.82
CA GLU A 276 -19.66 13.14 -25.20
C GLU A 276 -20.54 14.10 -26.00
N GLU A 277 -21.57 14.68 -25.36
CA GLU A 277 -22.49 15.63 -25.98
C GLU A 277 -21.84 16.96 -26.39
N ARG A 278 -20.64 17.24 -25.87
CA ARG A 278 -19.83 18.40 -26.21
C ARG A 278 -18.56 18.06 -26.97
N ARG A 279 -18.33 16.77 -27.21
CA ARG A 279 -17.07 16.26 -27.77
C ARG A 279 -15.85 16.86 -27.03
N LEU A 280 -15.97 17.05 -25.73
CA LEU A 280 -14.92 17.60 -24.88
C LEU A 280 -14.25 16.46 -24.07
N ILE A 281 -12.95 16.46 -24.13
CA ILE A 281 -12.09 15.54 -23.36
C ILE A 281 -11.14 16.39 -22.51
N VAL A 282 -10.99 16.02 -21.24
CA VAL A 282 -9.93 16.52 -20.37
C VAL A 282 -9.00 15.37 -20.02
N GLU A 283 -7.72 15.56 -20.24
CA GLU A 283 -6.68 14.58 -19.93
C GLU A 283 -5.70 15.14 -18.91
N VAL A 284 -5.51 14.41 -17.81
CA VAL A 284 -4.53 14.75 -16.78
C VAL A 284 -3.17 14.20 -17.21
N ASP A 285 -2.36 15.04 -17.82
CA ASP A 285 -1.06 14.65 -18.38
C ASP A 285 0.02 14.63 -17.29
N SER A 286 0.25 13.44 -16.71
CA SER A 286 1.34 13.20 -15.76
C SER A 286 2.72 13.09 -16.40
N ARG A 287 2.81 13.12 -17.74
CA ARG A 287 4.04 12.82 -18.50
C ARG A 287 4.97 14.02 -18.73
N SER A 288 4.55 15.23 -18.37
CA SER A 288 5.42 16.42 -18.46
C SER A 288 6.70 16.31 -17.60
N PHE A 289 6.87 15.23 -16.82
CA PHE A 289 8.04 14.99 -15.97
C PHE A 289 8.95 13.82 -16.43
N HIS A 290 8.57 13.01 -17.42
CA HIS A 290 9.36 11.82 -17.82
C HIS A 290 9.41 11.64 -19.34
N GLY A 291 9.76 12.68 -20.09
CA GLY A 291 9.85 12.67 -21.55
C GLY A 291 11.11 11.98 -22.09
N PHE A 292 11.20 10.66 -22.05
CA PHE A 292 12.16 9.89 -22.85
C PHE A 292 11.44 8.77 -23.61
N GLY A 293 11.63 8.72 -24.96
CA GLY A 293 11.12 7.67 -25.82
C GLY A 293 9.93 8.06 -26.70
N ASP A 294 9.34 7.10 -27.45
CA ASP A 294 8.23 7.25 -28.45
C ASP A 294 6.90 7.74 -27.86
N ALA A 295 6.86 8.15 -26.62
CA ALA A 295 5.66 8.58 -25.92
C ALA A 295 5.07 9.91 -26.43
N PRO A 296 5.87 10.92 -26.83
CA PRO A 296 5.34 12.18 -27.40
C PRO A 296 4.59 11.97 -28.71
N GLU A 297 5.18 11.22 -29.63
CA GLU A 297 4.60 10.96 -30.97
C GLU A 297 3.27 10.19 -30.88
N ARG A 298 3.17 9.22 -29.98
CA ARG A 298 1.90 8.49 -29.74
C ARG A 298 0.82 9.42 -29.17
N THR A 299 1.19 10.36 -28.34
CA THR A 299 0.27 11.34 -27.75
C THR A 299 -0.23 12.34 -28.80
N GLU A 300 0.65 12.83 -29.66
CA GLU A 300 0.30 13.71 -30.79
C GLU A 300 -0.61 13.00 -31.79
N ASN A 301 -0.26 11.80 -32.21
CA ASN A 301 -1.09 10.98 -33.08
C ASN A 301 -2.48 10.70 -32.46
N ARG A 302 -2.57 10.47 -31.17
CA ARG A 302 -3.83 10.31 -30.48
C ARG A 302 -4.66 11.58 -30.52
N ARG A 303 -4.05 12.75 -30.23
CA ARG A 303 -4.73 14.06 -30.31
C ARG A 303 -5.18 14.38 -31.71
N ALA A 304 -4.36 14.13 -32.73
CA ALA A 304 -4.71 14.33 -34.14
C ALA A 304 -5.91 13.46 -34.54
N ARG A 305 -5.95 12.20 -34.12
CA ARG A 305 -7.11 11.30 -34.38
C ARG A 305 -8.40 11.77 -33.73
N LEU A 306 -8.30 12.37 -32.55
CA LEU A 306 -9.46 12.95 -31.84
C LEU A 306 -9.91 14.25 -32.52
N ALA A 307 -8.98 15.16 -32.83
CA ALA A 307 -9.27 16.43 -33.51
C ALA A 307 -9.93 16.20 -34.88
N ALA A 308 -9.43 15.23 -35.67
CA ALA A 308 -10.02 14.84 -36.95
C ALA A 308 -11.49 14.37 -36.86
N ARG A 309 -11.95 14.03 -35.64
CA ARG A 309 -13.34 13.63 -35.35
C ARG A 309 -14.14 14.70 -34.59
N GLY A 310 -13.61 15.94 -34.55
CA GLY A 310 -14.25 17.06 -33.89
C GLY A 310 -14.19 17.05 -32.37
N TRP A 311 -13.27 16.28 -31.76
CA TRP A 311 -13.08 16.33 -30.32
C TRP A 311 -12.12 17.43 -29.93
N VAL A 312 -12.50 18.20 -28.91
CA VAL A 312 -11.62 19.13 -28.20
C VAL A 312 -10.93 18.39 -27.06
N VAL A 313 -9.61 18.43 -26.99
CA VAL A 313 -8.82 17.80 -25.96
C VAL A 313 -8.07 18.84 -25.16
N LEU A 314 -8.41 18.97 -23.88
CA LEU A 314 -7.74 19.86 -22.93
C LEU A 314 -6.75 19.05 -22.07
N PRO A 315 -5.43 19.21 -22.29
CA PRO A 315 -4.44 18.65 -21.40
C PRO A 315 -4.32 19.50 -20.14
N VAL A 316 -4.37 18.87 -18.97
CA VAL A 316 -4.20 19.52 -17.68
C VAL A 316 -3.06 18.87 -16.94
N SER A 317 -2.06 19.65 -16.50
CA SER A 317 -0.98 19.08 -15.68
C SER A 317 -1.40 18.93 -14.22
N PRO A 318 -0.91 17.91 -13.51
CA PRO A 318 -1.15 17.78 -12.06
C PRO A 318 -0.62 18.98 -11.25
N ALA A 319 0.40 19.66 -11.77
CA ALA A 319 0.93 20.87 -11.13
C ALA A 319 -0.07 22.03 -11.26
N THR A 320 -0.59 22.27 -12.48
CA THR A 320 -1.56 23.35 -12.74
C THR A 320 -2.86 23.15 -11.98
N LEU A 321 -3.35 21.88 -11.87
CA LEU A 321 -4.51 21.55 -11.02
C LEU A 321 -4.34 22.03 -9.57
N ARG A 322 -3.13 22.00 -9.05
CA ARG A 322 -2.84 22.39 -7.67
C ARG A 322 -2.53 23.88 -7.50
N THR A 323 -1.82 24.47 -8.47
CA THR A 323 -1.37 25.85 -8.35
C THR A 323 -2.42 26.85 -8.82
N ASN A 324 -3.19 26.51 -9.86
CA ASN A 324 -4.16 27.39 -10.52
C ASN A 324 -5.51 26.69 -10.79
N PRO A 325 -6.16 26.08 -9.76
CA PRO A 325 -7.39 25.29 -9.97
C PRO A 325 -8.53 26.11 -10.58
N ALA A 326 -8.67 27.38 -10.18
CA ALA A 326 -9.73 28.27 -10.71
C ALA A 326 -9.57 28.53 -12.21
N GLU A 327 -8.34 28.69 -12.69
CA GLU A 327 -8.06 28.91 -14.12
C GLU A 327 -8.35 27.62 -14.91
N VAL A 328 -7.94 26.46 -14.38
CA VAL A 328 -8.25 25.17 -15.02
C VAL A 328 -9.76 24.97 -15.13
N LEU A 329 -10.52 25.27 -14.07
CA LEU A 329 -11.98 25.16 -14.09
C LEU A 329 -12.59 26.06 -15.13
N ALA A 330 -12.18 27.36 -15.17
CA ALA A 330 -12.66 28.33 -16.15
C ALA A 330 -12.39 27.89 -17.59
N GLN A 331 -11.21 27.32 -17.87
CA GLN A 331 -10.87 26.77 -19.19
C GLN A 331 -11.79 25.59 -19.59
N ILE A 332 -12.07 24.69 -18.66
CA ILE A 332 -12.97 23.53 -18.90
C ILE A 332 -14.40 24.01 -19.13
N GLU A 333 -14.90 24.93 -18.29
CA GLU A 333 -16.24 25.54 -18.42
C GLU A 333 -16.40 26.26 -19.77
N HIS A 334 -15.40 27.09 -20.14
CA HIS A 334 -15.40 27.78 -21.43
C HIS A 334 -15.48 26.79 -22.61
N ALA A 335 -14.61 25.75 -22.60
CA ALA A 335 -14.62 24.74 -23.66
C ALA A 335 -15.94 23.99 -23.73
N TYR A 336 -16.55 23.69 -22.57
CA TYR A 336 -17.87 23.05 -22.50
C TYR A 336 -18.99 23.90 -23.07
N ILE A 337 -18.97 25.23 -22.83
CA ILE A 337 -19.98 26.18 -23.33
C ILE A 337 -19.80 26.34 -24.84
N VAL A 338 -18.57 26.60 -25.31
CA VAL A 338 -18.30 26.79 -26.75
C VAL A 338 -18.63 25.57 -27.57
N GLY A 339 -18.36 24.37 -27.04
CA GLY A 339 -18.74 23.07 -27.67
C GLY A 339 -20.26 22.93 -27.89
N ARG A 340 -21.10 23.79 -27.28
CA ARG A 340 -22.55 23.82 -27.45
C ARG A 340 -22.96 24.37 -28.84
N GLU A 341 -22.19 25.30 -29.38
CA GLU A 341 -22.50 25.95 -30.63
C GLU A 341 -22.29 25.05 -31.85
N PHE A 342 -21.38 24.09 -31.75
CA PHE A 342 -21.09 23.14 -32.83
C PHE A 342 -22.05 21.96 -32.94
N SER A 343 -22.86 21.69 -31.93
CA SER A 343 -23.86 20.59 -31.95
C SER A 343 -25.22 21.02 -32.47
N SER A 344 -25.42 22.31 -32.76
CA SER A 344 -26.69 22.90 -33.20
C SER A 344 -26.71 23.23 -34.69
N LEU A 345 -25.65 22.88 -35.42
CA LEU A 345 -25.52 23.00 -36.87
C LEU A 345 -25.46 21.60 -37.53
#